data_9a18e06b007b598e7407e2824be529ba
#
_entry.id   9a18e06b007b598e7407e2824be529ba
#
_cell.length_a   1.000
_cell.length_b   1.000
_cell.length_c   1.000
_cell.angle_alpha   90.00
_cell.angle_beta   90.00
_cell.angle_gamma   90.00
#
_symmetry.space_group_name_H-M   'P 1'
#
loop_
_entity.id
_entity.type
_entity.pdbx_description
1 polymer ?
#
loop_
_entity_poly.entity_id
_entity_poly.type
_entity_poly.pdbx_seq_one_letter_code
_entity_poly.pdbx_strand_id
1 'polypeptide(L)'
;MRVLAAWAMAAAIAVQAGAVHPVSGRRIAPVMGWQGADWLERSERTFEEAPDAALQLLQIQKGSAVADIGAGSGYMTVRLASAVGPSGRVFANDVQPEMLEMLRRKLTAQQITNVTLVQGAIDDPRLPASSVDLELMVDVYHELSRPQAMLQKLRQSLKPGGRLVLLEYRKEDPSIPIRFEHKMSVQEAKAELEAEGFTLARVDESLPRQHVLIFTVAVH
;
A
#
# COMPACT_ATOMS: atom_id res chain seq x y z
N MET A 1 23.09 -8.46 43.33
CA MET A 1 22.77 -8.63 41.89
C MET A 1 21.28 -8.42 41.70
N ARG A 2 20.87 -7.28 41.17
CA ARG A 2 19.47 -6.98 40.85
C ARG A 2 19.30 -7.17 39.35
N VAL A 3 18.48 -8.16 38.95
CA VAL A 3 18.10 -8.42 37.58
C VAL A 3 16.99 -7.43 37.21
N LEU A 4 17.31 -6.47 36.35
CA LEU A 4 16.31 -5.56 35.73
C LEU A 4 15.62 -6.34 34.62
N ALA A 5 14.38 -6.74 34.85
CA ALA A 5 13.51 -7.30 33.81
C ALA A 5 13.04 -6.14 32.92
N ALA A 6 13.50 -6.09 31.68
CA ALA A 6 13.01 -5.18 30.66
C ALA A 6 11.64 -5.69 30.18
N TRP A 7 10.58 -5.00 30.56
CA TRP A 7 9.24 -5.20 30.01
C TRP A 7 9.20 -4.56 28.62
N ALA A 8 9.22 -5.36 27.57
CA ALA A 8 8.88 -4.92 26.23
C ALA A 8 7.36 -4.66 26.20
N MET A 9 6.96 -3.40 26.21
CA MET A 9 5.58 -3.02 25.90
C MET A 9 5.32 -3.30 24.42
N ALA A 10 4.64 -4.39 24.14
CA ALA A 10 3.97 -4.59 22.86
C ALA A 10 2.84 -3.55 22.79
N ALA A 11 3.01 -2.51 22.01
CA ALA A 11 1.95 -1.56 21.72
C ALA A 11 0.87 -2.31 20.94
N ALA A 12 -0.20 -2.68 21.60
CA ALA A 12 -1.38 -3.19 20.94
C ALA A 12 -1.92 -2.09 20.02
N ILE A 13 -1.93 -2.36 18.72
CA ILE A 13 -2.61 -1.50 17.73
C ILE A 13 -4.11 -1.65 17.99
N ALA A 14 -4.65 -0.79 18.84
CA ALA A 14 -6.10 -0.69 19.06
C ALA A 14 -6.70 -0.04 17.81
N VAL A 15 -7.13 -0.87 16.87
CA VAL A 15 -7.96 -0.43 15.76
C VAL A 15 -9.29 0.02 16.34
N GLN A 16 -9.57 1.31 16.29
CA GLN A 16 -10.89 1.84 16.62
C GLN A 16 -11.88 1.37 15.55
N ALA A 17 -12.59 0.28 15.84
CA ALA A 17 -13.70 -0.18 15.03
C ALA A 17 -14.76 0.93 14.96
N GLY A 18 -14.99 1.48 13.75
CA GLY A 18 -16.02 2.48 13.51
C GLY A 18 -15.53 3.91 13.23
N ALA A 19 -14.22 4.15 13.09
CA ALA A 19 -13.72 5.45 12.63
C ALA A 19 -14.24 5.75 11.22
N VAL A 20 -14.62 7.03 10.99
CA VAL A 20 -15.05 7.51 9.67
C VAL A 20 -14.02 8.50 9.12
N HIS A 21 -13.85 8.49 7.80
CA HIS A 21 -12.96 9.44 7.13
C HIS A 21 -13.58 10.85 7.19
N PRO A 22 -12.83 11.88 7.64
CA PRO A 22 -13.42 13.21 7.90
C PRO A 22 -13.87 13.95 6.62
N VAL A 23 -13.36 13.58 5.44
CA VAL A 23 -13.71 14.21 4.16
C VAL A 23 -14.90 13.50 3.51
N SER A 24 -14.82 12.18 3.33
CA SER A 24 -15.84 11.40 2.60
C SER A 24 -16.95 10.84 3.51
N GLY A 25 -16.69 10.72 4.81
CA GLY A 25 -17.62 10.08 5.75
C GLY A 25 -17.66 8.54 5.62
N ARG A 26 -16.83 7.91 4.76
CA ARG A 26 -16.77 6.45 4.67
C ARG A 26 -16.25 5.86 5.99
N ARG A 27 -16.66 4.63 6.27
CA ARG A 27 -16.05 3.86 7.37
C ARG A 27 -14.63 3.44 6.98
N ILE A 28 -13.70 3.57 7.91
CA ILE A 28 -12.34 3.03 7.78
C ILE A 28 -12.42 1.56 8.16
N ALA A 29 -11.94 0.70 7.26
CA ALA A 29 -11.93 -0.73 7.51
C ALA A 29 -10.88 -1.12 8.56
N PRO A 30 -11.11 -2.19 9.33
CA PRO A 30 -10.08 -2.73 10.20
C PRO A 30 -8.93 -3.32 9.38
N VAL A 31 -7.70 -3.07 9.84
CA VAL A 31 -6.50 -3.65 9.24
C VAL A 31 -6.53 -5.18 9.35
N MET A 32 -6.24 -5.87 8.25
CA MET A 32 -6.07 -7.32 8.27
C MET A 32 -4.81 -7.70 9.06
N GLY A 33 -4.97 -8.51 10.11
CA GLY A 33 -3.84 -9.01 10.88
C GLY A 33 -2.97 -10.00 10.07
N TRP A 34 -1.69 -10.11 10.42
CA TRP A 34 -0.71 -11.00 9.79
C TRP A 34 -1.16 -12.48 9.75
N GLN A 35 -2.06 -12.89 10.66
CA GLN A 35 -2.64 -14.24 10.66
C GLN A 35 -3.44 -14.54 9.39
N GLY A 36 -3.89 -13.49 8.69
CA GLY A 36 -4.57 -13.59 7.40
C GLY A 36 -3.63 -13.62 6.18
N ALA A 37 -2.31 -13.72 6.37
CA ALA A 37 -1.33 -13.64 5.28
C ALA A 37 -1.52 -14.70 4.18
N ASP A 38 -2.02 -15.91 4.54
CA ASP A 38 -2.29 -16.96 3.56
C ASP A 38 -3.34 -16.53 2.54
N TRP A 39 -4.30 -15.69 2.93
CA TRP A 39 -5.28 -15.13 2.02
C TRP A 39 -4.65 -14.22 0.95
N LEU A 40 -3.56 -13.51 1.31
CA LEU A 40 -2.81 -12.66 0.37
C LEU A 40 -2.04 -13.47 -0.69
N GLU A 41 -1.76 -14.74 -0.42
CA GLU A 41 -1.00 -15.63 -1.30
C GLU A 41 -1.88 -16.64 -2.07
N ARG A 42 -3.21 -16.53 -1.95
CA ARG A 42 -4.14 -17.44 -2.62
C ARG A 42 -3.96 -17.39 -4.15
N SER A 43 -4.05 -18.54 -4.80
CA SER A 43 -3.85 -18.67 -6.25
C SER A 43 -4.89 -17.91 -7.06
N GLU A 44 -6.09 -17.76 -6.52
CA GLU A 44 -7.24 -17.10 -7.12
C GLU A 44 -6.98 -15.62 -7.43
N ARG A 45 -6.05 -14.96 -6.69
CA ARG A 45 -5.65 -13.56 -6.94
C ARG A 45 -5.23 -13.31 -8.38
N THR A 46 -4.60 -14.29 -9.02
CA THR A 46 -4.16 -14.16 -10.42
C THR A 46 -5.34 -13.87 -11.35
N PHE A 47 -6.49 -14.49 -11.12
CA PHE A 47 -7.70 -14.29 -11.94
C PHE A 47 -8.58 -13.15 -11.40
N GLU A 48 -8.62 -12.98 -10.10
CA GLU A 48 -9.48 -12.01 -9.43
C GLU A 48 -8.96 -10.58 -9.54
N GLU A 49 -7.64 -10.40 -9.50
CA GLU A 49 -6.98 -9.10 -9.40
C GLU A 49 -6.06 -8.80 -10.59
N ALA A 50 -5.67 -9.83 -11.37
CA ALA A 50 -4.79 -9.72 -12.55
C ALA A 50 -3.51 -8.88 -12.28
N PRO A 51 -2.66 -9.25 -11.28
CA PRO A 51 -1.55 -8.43 -10.80
C PRO A 51 -0.53 -8.08 -11.89
N ASP A 52 -0.33 -8.97 -12.87
CA ASP A 52 0.60 -8.71 -13.96
C ASP A 52 0.04 -7.66 -14.95
N ALA A 53 -1.27 -7.65 -15.19
CA ALA A 53 -1.94 -6.60 -15.94
C ALA A 53 -1.88 -5.26 -15.17
N ALA A 54 -2.10 -5.28 -13.86
CA ALA A 54 -1.93 -4.11 -13.01
C ALA A 54 -0.53 -3.51 -13.17
N LEU A 55 0.53 -4.32 -13.10
CA LEU A 55 1.91 -3.83 -13.29
C LEU A 55 2.15 -3.20 -14.67
N GLN A 56 1.55 -3.76 -15.73
CA GLN A 56 1.64 -3.15 -17.08
C GLN A 56 1.02 -1.75 -17.11
N LEU A 57 -0.11 -1.56 -16.45
CA LEU A 57 -0.78 -0.25 -16.34
C LEU A 57 0.07 0.78 -15.58
N LEU A 58 0.89 0.33 -14.62
CA LEU A 58 1.78 1.20 -13.86
C LEU A 58 2.96 1.74 -14.68
N GLN A 59 3.32 1.13 -15.79
CA GLN A 59 4.41 1.57 -16.68
C GLN A 59 5.71 1.87 -15.91
N ILE A 60 6.11 0.96 -15.03
CA ILE A 60 7.29 1.11 -14.18
C ILE A 60 8.56 1.09 -15.05
N GLN A 61 9.38 2.12 -14.93
CA GLN A 61 10.65 2.20 -15.65
C GLN A 61 11.73 1.36 -14.96
N LYS A 62 12.59 0.69 -15.74
CA LYS A 62 13.78 0.04 -15.19
C LYS A 62 14.67 1.08 -14.49
N GLY A 63 15.20 0.72 -13.32
CA GLY A 63 16.00 1.63 -12.50
C GLY A 63 15.19 2.55 -11.56
N SER A 64 13.86 2.54 -11.62
CA SER A 64 13.01 3.33 -10.72
C SER A 64 13.14 2.91 -9.26
N ALA A 65 12.87 3.86 -8.37
CA ALA A 65 12.59 3.60 -6.96
C ALA A 65 11.08 3.57 -6.74
N VAL A 66 10.56 2.46 -6.25
CA VAL A 66 9.13 2.22 -6.02
C VAL A 66 8.89 1.89 -4.56
N ALA A 67 7.81 2.38 -3.98
CA ALA A 67 7.35 1.96 -2.65
C ALA A 67 6.09 1.10 -2.76
N ASP A 68 6.10 -0.03 -2.07
CA ASP A 68 4.96 -0.93 -1.85
C ASP A 68 4.46 -0.65 -0.43
N ILE A 69 3.37 0.09 -0.31
CA ILE A 69 2.81 0.56 0.97
C ILE A 69 1.74 -0.43 1.43
N GLY A 70 1.92 -1.00 2.63
CA GLY A 70 1.14 -2.15 3.08
C GLY A 70 1.53 -3.41 2.33
N ALA A 71 2.84 -3.66 2.23
CA ALA A 71 3.40 -4.75 1.41
C ALA A 71 2.96 -6.15 1.83
N GLY A 72 2.50 -6.32 3.08
CA GLY A 72 2.07 -7.61 3.63
C GLY A 72 3.16 -8.67 3.50
N SER A 73 2.76 -9.86 3.07
CA SER A 73 3.66 -10.98 2.78
C SER A 73 4.53 -10.82 1.53
N GLY A 74 4.37 -9.69 0.78
CA GLY A 74 5.19 -9.34 -0.37
C GLY A 74 4.69 -9.86 -1.72
N TYR A 75 3.38 -10.12 -1.84
CA TYR A 75 2.79 -10.59 -3.09
C TYR A 75 3.07 -9.63 -4.27
N MET A 76 2.91 -8.33 -4.06
CA MET A 76 3.26 -7.32 -5.07
C MET A 76 4.74 -6.95 -5.03
N THR A 77 5.38 -6.93 -3.87
CA THR A 77 6.79 -6.57 -3.71
C THR A 77 7.72 -7.34 -4.64
N VAL A 78 7.58 -8.66 -4.73
CA VAL A 78 8.45 -9.49 -5.61
C VAL A 78 8.26 -9.17 -7.08
N ARG A 79 7.03 -8.85 -7.49
CA ARG A 79 6.70 -8.42 -8.85
C ARG A 79 7.29 -7.05 -9.16
N LEU A 80 7.17 -6.11 -8.22
CA LEU A 80 7.76 -4.77 -8.34
C LEU A 80 9.28 -4.85 -8.42
N ALA A 81 9.94 -5.71 -7.62
CA ALA A 81 11.37 -5.94 -7.66
C ALA A 81 11.85 -6.41 -9.04
N SER A 82 11.10 -7.30 -9.67
CA SER A 82 11.34 -7.73 -11.06
C SER A 82 11.09 -6.60 -12.06
N ALA A 83 10.03 -5.81 -11.86
CA ALA A 83 9.66 -4.72 -12.76
C ALA A 83 10.71 -3.62 -12.79
N VAL A 84 11.22 -3.17 -11.64
CA VAL A 84 12.26 -2.13 -11.57
C VAL A 84 13.64 -2.65 -12.03
N GLY A 85 13.86 -3.96 -11.97
CA GLY A 85 15.13 -4.60 -12.36
C GLY A 85 16.27 -4.38 -11.37
N PRO A 86 17.48 -4.89 -11.66
CA PRO A 86 18.59 -4.93 -10.70
C PRO A 86 19.16 -3.55 -10.35
N SER A 87 18.99 -2.55 -11.19
CA SER A 87 19.41 -1.16 -10.95
C SER A 87 18.34 -0.33 -10.23
N GLY A 88 17.11 -0.83 -10.13
CA GLY A 88 16.03 -0.18 -9.38
C GLY A 88 15.98 -0.63 -7.93
N ARG A 89 15.06 -0.03 -7.18
CA ARG A 89 14.85 -0.34 -5.76
C ARG A 89 13.37 -0.39 -5.42
N VAL A 90 12.99 -1.32 -4.55
CA VAL A 90 11.66 -1.35 -3.93
C VAL A 90 11.81 -1.09 -2.43
N PHE A 91 11.05 -0.13 -1.91
CA PHE A 91 10.82 0.04 -0.48
C PHE A 91 9.54 -0.71 -0.14
N ALA A 92 9.65 -1.82 0.55
CA ALA A 92 8.50 -2.59 1.03
C ALA A 92 8.16 -2.16 2.45
N ASN A 93 7.05 -1.44 2.57
CA ASN A 93 6.61 -0.84 3.82
C ASN A 93 5.42 -1.59 4.40
N ASP A 94 5.48 -1.92 5.68
CA ASP A 94 4.34 -2.43 6.44
C ASP A 94 4.44 -1.99 7.90
N VAL A 95 3.29 -1.88 8.58
CA VAL A 95 3.25 -1.55 10.01
C VAL A 95 3.45 -2.79 10.89
N GLN A 96 3.17 -3.98 10.36
CA GLN A 96 3.24 -5.25 11.07
C GLN A 96 4.62 -5.90 10.87
N PRO A 97 5.45 -6.02 11.92
CA PRO A 97 6.78 -6.62 11.82
C PRO A 97 6.73 -8.10 11.39
N GLU A 98 5.64 -8.81 11.71
CA GLU A 98 5.43 -10.20 11.30
C GLU A 98 5.29 -10.33 9.78
N MET A 99 4.58 -9.40 9.14
CA MET A 99 4.47 -9.34 7.67
C MET A 99 5.83 -9.12 7.03
N LEU A 100 6.61 -8.16 7.55
CA LEU A 100 7.96 -7.89 7.06
C LEU A 100 8.91 -9.08 7.26
N GLU A 101 8.75 -9.85 8.33
CA GLU A 101 9.53 -11.07 8.54
C GLU A 101 9.17 -12.18 7.53
N MET A 102 7.88 -12.34 7.21
CA MET A 102 7.44 -13.26 6.14
C MET A 102 8.01 -12.84 4.79
N LEU A 103 7.93 -11.56 4.49
CA LEU A 103 8.52 -10.99 3.26
C LEU A 103 10.04 -11.19 3.21
N ARG A 104 10.76 -10.96 4.30
CA ARG A 104 12.22 -11.19 4.38
C ARG A 104 12.57 -12.64 4.00
N ARG A 105 11.87 -13.62 4.56
CA ARG A 105 12.07 -15.04 4.23
C ARG A 105 11.83 -15.32 2.75
N LYS A 106 10.76 -14.76 2.20
CA LYS A 106 10.44 -14.88 0.77
C LYS A 106 11.54 -14.30 -0.11
N LEU A 107 12.01 -13.08 0.17
CA LEU A 107 13.08 -12.43 -0.58
C LEU A 107 14.38 -13.22 -0.53
N THR A 108 14.75 -13.75 0.65
CA THR A 108 15.92 -14.59 0.83
C THR A 108 15.82 -15.88 0.01
N ALA A 109 14.68 -16.58 0.08
CA ALA A 109 14.45 -17.81 -0.66
C ALA A 109 14.52 -17.62 -2.19
N GLN A 110 14.08 -16.45 -2.67
CA GLN A 110 14.08 -16.09 -4.09
C GLN A 110 15.33 -15.30 -4.52
N GLN A 111 16.29 -15.09 -3.63
CA GLN A 111 17.53 -14.35 -3.88
C GLN A 111 17.29 -12.92 -4.42
N ILE A 112 16.21 -12.26 -3.99
CA ILE A 112 15.87 -10.89 -4.38
C ILE A 112 16.62 -9.92 -3.46
N THR A 113 17.46 -9.05 -4.04
CA THR A 113 18.38 -8.17 -3.30
C THR A 113 18.08 -6.68 -3.43
N ASN A 114 17.19 -6.29 -4.34
CA ASN A 114 16.85 -4.89 -4.63
C ASN A 114 15.63 -4.38 -3.85
N VAL A 115 15.28 -5.02 -2.73
CA VAL A 115 14.19 -4.65 -1.82
C VAL A 115 14.73 -4.19 -0.48
N THR A 116 14.24 -3.07 0.00
CA THR A 116 14.51 -2.54 1.36
C THR A 116 13.23 -2.65 2.18
N LEU A 117 13.27 -3.39 3.29
CA LEU A 117 12.14 -3.51 4.22
C LEU A 117 12.09 -2.27 5.11
N VAL A 118 10.92 -1.66 5.22
CA VAL A 118 10.68 -0.45 6.02
C VAL A 118 9.50 -0.69 6.96
N GLN A 119 9.76 -0.76 8.25
CA GLN A 119 8.67 -0.79 9.23
C GLN A 119 8.12 0.62 9.43
N GLY A 120 6.92 0.86 8.89
CA GLY A 120 6.20 2.10 9.02
C GLY A 120 5.49 2.27 10.36
N ALA A 121 4.79 3.38 10.48
CA ALA A 121 3.82 3.67 11.54
C ALA A 121 2.44 3.91 10.91
N ILE A 122 1.39 4.01 11.73
CA ILE A 122 0.00 4.22 11.26
C ILE A 122 -0.22 5.55 10.54
N ASP A 123 0.73 6.49 10.66
CA ASP A 123 0.67 7.85 10.14
C ASP A 123 1.98 8.29 9.42
N ASP A 124 2.96 7.41 9.34
CA ASP A 124 4.24 7.70 8.69
C ASP A 124 4.82 6.42 8.05
N PRO A 125 4.99 6.37 6.72
CA PRO A 125 5.62 5.24 6.04
C PRO A 125 7.13 5.16 6.30
N ARG A 126 7.73 6.18 6.89
CA ARG A 126 9.18 6.32 7.16
C ARG A 126 10.04 6.18 5.92
N LEU A 127 9.53 6.65 4.79
CA LEU A 127 10.29 6.72 3.55
C LEU A 127 11.16 7.98 3.52
N PRO A 128 12.34 7.92 2.88
CA PRO A 128 13.16 9.12 2.69
C PRO A 128 12.42 10.15 1.81
N ALA A 129 12.60 11.43 2.10
CA ALA A 129 12.00 12.51 1.31
C ALA A 129 12.53 12.49 -0.14
N SER A 130 11.67 12.81 -1.10
CA SER A 130 11.99 12.94 -2.53
C SER A 130 12.80 11.75 -3.08
N SER A 131 12.44 10.54 -2.68
CA SER A 131 13.20 9.33 -2.99
C SER A 131 12.49 8.34 -3.91
N VAL A 132 11.16 8.47 -4.10
CA VAL A 132 10.33 7.48 -4.76
C VAL A 132 9.72 8.03 -6.04
N ASP A 133 9.76 7.24 -7.12
CA ASP A 133 9.15 7.59 -8.40
C ASP A 133 7.67 7.16 -8.45
N LEU A 134 7.32 6.11 -7.70
CA LEU A 134 5.98 5.56 -7.61
C LEU A 134 5.73 4.94 -6.24
N GLU A 135 4.62 5.27 -5.64
CA GLU A 135 4.06 4.62 -4.46
C GLU A 135 2.83 3.82 -4.87
N LEU A 136 2.75 2.58 -4.43
CA LEU A 136 1.66 1.68 -4.71
C LEU A 136 0.99 1.25 -3.41
N MET A 137 -0.33 1.33 -3.37
CA MET A 137 -1.17 0.71 -2.36
C MET A 137 -2.12 -0.27 -3.04
N VAL A 138 -2.17 -1.50 -2.59
CA VAL A 138 -3.05 -2.55 -3.12
C VAL A 138 -3.96 -3.05 -2.01
N ASP A 139 -5.22 -2.63 -2.04
CA ASP A 139 -6.22 -2.93 -1.03
C ASP A 139 -5.76 -2.52 0.40
N VAL A 140 -5.20 -1.30 0.52
CA VAL A 140 -4.61 -0.79 1.77
C VAL A 140 -5.17 0.56 2.18
N TYR A 141 -5.44 1.46 1.23
CA TYR A 141 -5.83 2.83 1.55
C TYR A 141 -7.10 2.89 2.40
N HIS A 142 -8.04 2.00 2.14
CA HIS A 142 -9.31 1.92 2.89
C HIS A 142 -9.14 1.54 4.36
N GLU A 143 -7.97 0.99 4.75
CA GLU A 143 -7.63 0.58 6.13
C GLU A 143 -6.85 1.65 6.91
N LEU A 144 -6.39 2.73 6.25
CA LEU A 144 -5.58 3.75 6.91
C LEU A 144 -6.36 4.46 8.01
N SER A 145 -5.95 4.28 9.27
CA SER A 145 -6.59 4.89 10.42
C SER A 145 -6.28 6.38 10.59
N ARG A 146 -5.17 6.86 9.99
CA ARG A 146 -4.74 8.26 9.93
C ARG A 146 -4.38 8.68 8.51
N PRO A 147 -5.36 8.64 7.57
CA PRO A 147 -5.08 8.78 6.14
C PRO A 147 -4.44 10.12 5.79
N GLN A 148 -4.87 11.24 6.39
CA GLN A 148 -4.33 12.57 6.10
C GLN A 148 -2.84 12.67 6.44
N ALA A 149 -2.45 12.23 7.65
CA ALA A 149 -1.06 12.25 8.07
C ALA A 149 -0.19 11.34 7.18
N MET A 150 -0.70 10.15 6.85
CA MET A 150 -0.03 9.23 5.94
C MET A 150 0.15 9.86 4.55
N LEU A 151 -0.91 10.42 3.96
CA LEU A 151 -0.85 11.06 2.63
C LEU A 151 0.14 12.23 2.58
N GLN A 152 0.21 13.04 3.64
CA GLN A 152 1.20 14.13 3.73
C GLN A 152 2.63 13.59 3.71
N LYS A 153 2.90 12.48 4.38
CA LYS A 153 4.21 11.82 4.39
C LYS A 153 4.55 11.16 3.07
N LEU A 154 3.59 10.50 2.45
CA LEU A 154 3.76 9.93 1.10
C LEU A 154 4.07 11.05 0.09
N ARG A 155 3.34 12.15 0.12
CA ARG A 155 3.64 13.30 -0.75
C ARG A 155 5.06 13.84 -0.56
N GLN A 156 5.61 13.80 0.67
CA GLN A 156 7.00 14.22 0.95
C GLN A 156 8.03 13.23 0.39
N SER A 157 7.72 11.94 0.33
CA SER A 157 8.63 10.91 -0.19
C SER A 157 8.64 10.82 -1.71
N LEU A 158 7.60 11.30 -2.39
CA LEU A 158 7.57 11.36 -3.86
C LEU A 158 8.59 12.36 -4.41
N LYS A 159 9.30 11.94 -5.46
CA LYS A 159 10.10 12.84 -6.29
C LYS A 159 9.22 13.80 -7.08
N PRO A 160 9.76 14.92 -7.58
CA PRO A 160 9.06 15.74 -8.57
C PRO A 160 8.62 14.89 -9.77
N GLY A 161 7.32 14.91 -10.10
CA GLY A 161 6.73 14.06 -11.13
C GLY A 161 6.43 12.62 -10.70
N GLY A 162 6.71 12.28 -9.44
CA GLY A 162 6.31 10.99 -8.86
C GLY A 162 4.79 10.87 -8.72
N ARG A 163 4.31 9.65 -8.55
CA ARG A 163 2.88 9.34 -8.51
C ARG A 163 2.53 8.34 -7.40
N LEU A 164 1.35 8.54 -6.82
CA LEU A 164 0.71 7.59 -5.92
C LEU A 164 -0.36 6.82 -6.70
N VAL A 165 -0.36 5.50 -6.60
CA VAL A 165 -1.33 4.64 -7.26
C VAL A 165 -2.07 3.81 -6.21
N LEU A 166 -3.39 3.83 -6.30
CA LEU A 166 -4.26 2.95 -5.53
C LEU A 166 -4.83 1.88 -6.44
N LEU A 167 -4.72 0.63 -6.04
CA LEU A 167 -5.53 -0.47 -6.53
C LEU A 167 -6.50 -0.83 -5.42
N GLU A 168 -7.81 -0.63 -5.66
CA GLU A 168 -8.83 -0.83 -4.64
C GLU A 168 -10.04 -1.53 -5.24
N TYR A 169 -10.66 -2.45 -4.51
CA TYR A 169 -11.88 -3.12 -4.95
C TYR A 169 -12.99 -2.12 -5.21
N ARG A 170 -13.66 -2.27 -6.38
CA ARG A 170 -14.74 -1.37 -6.80
C ARG A 170 -15.92 -1.42 -5.84
N LYS A 171 -16.22 -0.30 -5.22
CA LYS A 171 -17.39 -0.14 -4.36
C LYS A 171 -18.67 -0.05 -5.16
N GLU A 172 -18.58 0.43 -6.39
CA GLU A 172 -19.66 0.58 -7.34
C GLU A 172 -20.19 -0.76 -7.86
N ASP A 173 -19.38 -1.82 -7.75
CA ASP A 173 -19.78 -3.16 -8.17
C ASP A 173 -20.21 -4.03 -6.96
N PRO A 174 -21.52 -4.26 -6.78
CA PRO A 174 -22.04 -5.09 -5.68
C PRO A 174 -21.75 -6.58 -5.88
N SER A 175 -21.38 -7.01 -7.08
CA SER A 175 -21.11 -8.44 -7.37
C SER A 175 -19.74 -8.90 -6.86
N ILE A 176 -18.83 -8.00 -6.58
CA ILE A 176 -17.51 -8.32 -6.02
C ILE A 176 -17.67 -8.81 -4.58
N PRO A 177 -17.25 -10.07 -4.26
CA PRO A 177 -17.52 -10.71 -2.96
C PRO A 177 -16.54 -10.26 -1.87
N ILE A 178 -16.40 -8.95 -1.71
CA ILE A 178 -15.59 -8.29 -0.69
C ILE A 178 -16.53 -7.47 0.20
N ARG A 179 -16.24 -7.40 1.50
CA ARG A 179 -17.02 -6.60 2.44
C ARG A 179 -17.04 -5.14 2.02
N PHE A 180 -18.17 -4.48 2.21
CA PHE A 180 -18.40 -3.12 1.71
C PHE A 180 -17.36 -2.10 2.22
N GLU A 181 -16.96 -2.21 3.48
CA GLU A 181 -15.96 -1.33 4.10
C GLU A 181 -14.54 -1.53 3.55
N HIS A 182 -14.25 -2.67 2.89
CA HIS A 182 -12.99 -2.95 2.20
C HIS A 182 -13.03 -2.64 0.71
N LYS A 183 -14.00 -1.85 0.28
CA LYS A 183 -14.12 -1.33 -1.09
C LYS A 183 -14.01 0.18 -1.08
N MET A 184 -13.48 0.74 -2.15
CA MET A 184 -13.42 2.18 -2.39
C MET A 184 -14.17 2.56 -3.65
N SER A 185 -14.88 3.69 -3.62
CA SER A 185 -15.35 4.32 -4.85
C SER A 185 -14.31 5.30 -5.39
N VAL A 186 -14.36 5.52 -6.71
CA VAL A 186 -13.52 6.56 -7.35
C VAL A 186 -13.78 7.92 -6.70
N GLN A 187 -15.04 8.22 -6.39
CA GLN A 187 -15.44 9.49 -5.79
C GLN A 187 -14.84 9.68 -4.38
N GLU A 188 -14.90 8.65 -3.54
CA GLU A 188 -14.29 8.69 -2.19
C GLU A 188 -12.78 8.90 -2.27
N ALA A 189 -12.08 8.06 -3.04
CA ALA A 189 -10.63 8.17 -3.21
C ALA A 189 -10.23 9.55 -3.75
N LYS A 190 -10.93 10.04 -4.78
CA LYS A 190 -10.68 11.37 -5.33
C LYS A 190 -10.82 12.46 -4.29
N ALA A 191 -11.96 12.52 -3.59
CA ALA A 191 -12.23 13.56 -2.60
C ALA A 191 -11.20 13.57 -1.47
N GLU A 192 -10.84 12.37 -0.96
CA GLU A 192 -9.91 12.22 0.15
C GLU A 192 -8.48 12.62 -0.22
N LEU A 193 -7.98 12.18 -1.38
CA LEU A 193 -6.62 12.47 -1.81
C LEU A 193 -6.46 13.92 -2.30
N GLU A 194 -7.47 14.46 -2.99
CA GLU A 194 -7.43 15.86 -3.44
C GLU A 194 -7.44 16.84 -2.26
N ALA A 195 -8.10 16.50 -1.15
CA ALA A 195 -8.05 17.29 0.08
C ALA A 195 -6.62 17.38 0.68
N GLU A 196 -5.76 16.41 0.38
CA GLU A 196 -4.35 16.37 0.85
C GLU A 196 -3.35 16.79 -0.24
N GLY A 197 -3.83 17.42 -1.34
CA GLY A 197 -2.99 18.05 -2.36
C GLY A 197 -2.47 17.10 -3.43
N PHE A 198 -3.10 15.96 -3.61
CA PHE A 198 -2.95 15.12 -4.80
C PHE A 198 -3.95 15.56 -5.88
N THR A 199 -3.74 15.12 -7.10
CA THR A 199 -4.67 15.33 -8.22
C THR A 199 -4.90 14.01 -8.92
N LEU A 200 -6.16 13.60 -9.08
CA LEU A 200 -6.49 12.38 -9.83
C LEU A 200 -6.20 12.59 -11.31
N ALA A 201 -5.14 11.93 -11.80
CA ALA A 201 -4.68 12.04 -13.18
C ALA A 201 -5.34 11.01 -14.11
N ARG A 202 -5.61 9.80 -13.60
CA ARG A 202 -6.18 8.73 -14.42
C ARG A 202 -6.97 7.75 -13.56
N VAL A 203 -8.06 7.24 -14.13
CA VAL A 203 -8.81 6.08 -13.66
C VAL A 203 -8.73 5.01 -14.74
N ASP A 204 -8.43 3.77 -14.36
CA ASP A 204 -8.45 2.62 -15.27
C ASP A 204 -9.28 1.50 -14.66
N GLU A 205 -10.28 1.01 -15.40
CA GLU A 205 -11.26 0.01 -14.96
C GLU A 205 -11.05 -1.35 -15.64
N SER A 206 -9.90 -1.55 -16.27
CA SER A 206 -9.64 -2.77 -17.06
C SER A 206 -9.35 -4.01 -16.22
N LEU A 207 -9.00 -3.84 -14.93
CA LEU A 207 -8.80 -4.98 -14.03
C LEU A 207 -10.13 -5.65 -13.67
N PRO A 208 -10.13 -6.95 -13.36
CA PRO A 208 -11.37 -7.69 -13.10
C PRO A 208 -12.22 -7.12 -11.96
N ARG A 209 -11.59 -6.71 -10.84
CA ARG A 209 -12.30 -6.33 -9.60
C ARG A 209 -11.87 -5.00 -9.01
N GLN A 210 -10.72 -4.45 -9.42
CA GLN A 210 -10.14 -3.26 -8.82
C GLN A 210 -10.17 -2.07 -9.77
N HIS A 211 -10.26 -0.85 -9.17
CA HIS A 211 -9.85 0.38 -9.84
C HIS A 211 -8.34 0.48 -9.86
N VAL A 212 -7.76 1.09 -10.88
CA VAL A 212 -6.40 1.64 -10.86
C VAL A 212 -6.54 3.16 -10.85
N LEU A 213 -6.27 3.78 -9.72
CA LEU A 213 -6.39 5.22 -9.53
C LEU A 213 -4.98 5.82 -9.45
N ILE A 214 -4.61 6.64 -10.43
CA ILE A 214 -3.30 7.27 -10.51
C ILE A 214 -3.41 8.73 -10.10
N PHE A 215 -2.69 9.09 -9.04
CA PHE A 215 -2.62 10.44 -8.53
C PHE A 215 -1.23 11.02 -8.71
N THR A 216 -1.18 12.33 -8.96
CA THR A 216 0.04 13.13 -9.05
C THR A 216 0.03 14.25 -8.03
N VAL A 217 1.18 14.81 -7.74
CA VAL A 217 1.32 16.01 -6.89
C VAL A 217 1.66 17.17 -7.82
N ALA A 218 1.00 18.32 -7.61
CA ALA A 218 1.34 19.53 -8.35
C ALA A 218 2.80 19.91 -8.10
N VAL A 219 3.56 20.13 -9.17
CA VAL A 219 4.92 20.71 -9.09
C VAL A 219 4.74 22.21 -8.88
N HIS A 220 5.14 22.69 -7.71
CA HIS A 220 5.19 24.12 -7.39
C HIS A 220 6.52 24.71 -7.79
#